data_814a24508bdce01afd42ffcab2874252
#
_entry.id   814a24508bdce01afd42ffcab2874252
#
_cell.length_a   1.000
_cell.length_b   1.000
_cell.length_c   1.000
_cell.angle_alpha   90.00
_cell.angle_beta   90.00
_cell.angle_gamma   90.00
#
_symmetry.space_group_name_H-M   'P 1'
#
loop_
_entity.id
_entity.type
_entity.pdbx_description
1 polymer ?
#
loop_
_entity_poly.entity_id
_entity_poly.type
_entity_poly.pdbx_seq_one_letter_code
_entity_poly.pdbx_strand_id
1 'polypeptide(L)'
;MVKTMSAFRNLMDVYRVTDYMACATSAMRDADNGPDVVAACKKAGIDIQIIDGGVEAQIIYNVHGQTAMDRNKVYLYIDVGGGSTEISLFANGDLVASRSFNLGTIRILDNQDSPDTWDDMKRWVKDITKSYKNIYGIGSGGNINKLSRLANEKADKPISYAKLKALYVYLNSYSLKDRINILELKQDRADVIIPAAEIFLTIMKVGHLKNITAPRIGLADGIIQTLINKNFKK
;
A
#
# COMPACT_ATOMS: atom_id res chain seq x y z
N MET A 1 -7.10 -9.79 -18.49
CA MET A 1 -7.99 -9.21 -17.47
C MET A 1 -9.47 -9.57 -17.68
N VAL A 2 -10.10 -9.27 -18.85
CA VAL A 2 -11.54 -9.53 -19.08
C VAL A 2 -11.93 -10.99 -18.79
N LYS A 3 -11.19 -11.99 -19.31
CA LYS A 3 -11.44 -13.42 -19.01
C LYS A 3 -11.40 -13.74 -17.51
N THR A 4 -10.52 -13.10 -16.76
CA THR A 4 -10.43 -13.27 -15.30
C THR A 4 -11.68 -12.70 -14.63
N MET A 5 -12.15 -11.54 -15.08
CA MET A 5 -13.38 -10.92 -14.56
C MET A 5 -14.60 -11.78 -14.87
N SER A 6 -14.68 -12.36 -16.08
CA SER A 6 -15.74 -13.34 -16.41
C SER A 6 -15.71 -14.56 -15.48
N ALA A 7 -14.53 -15.06 -15.13
CA ALA A 7 -14.40 -16.17 -14.19
C ALA A 7 -14.89 -15.80 -12.79
N PHE A 8 -14.55 -14.59 -12.29
CA PHE A 8 -15.08 -14.08 -11.04
C PHE A 8 -16.61 -13.93 -11.09
N ARG A 9 -17.18 -13.45 -12.20
CA ARG A 9 -18.63 -13.35 -12.37
C ARG A 9 -19.29 -14.73 -12.22
N ASN A 10 -18.76 -15.75 -12.91
CA ASN A 10 -19.29 -17.12 -12.81
C ASN A 10 -19.20 -17.66 -11.38
N LEU A 11 -18.08 -17.39 -10.66
CA LEU A 11 -17.96 -17.78 -9.25
C LEU A 11 -19.00 -17.09 -8.37
N MET A 12 -19.19 -15.80 -8.56
CA MET A 12 -20.22 -15.05 -7.81
C MET A 12 -21.61 -15.62 -8.04
N ASP A 13 -21.93 -16.06 -9.26
CA ASP A 13 -23.23 -16.70 -9.57
C ASP A 13 -23.36 -18.06 -8.86
N VAL A 14 -22.31 -18.88 -8.87
CA VAL A 14 -22.28 -20.17 -8.15
C VAL A 14 -22.50 -19.98 -6.66
N TYR A 15 -21.82 -19.00 -6.06
CA TYR A 15 -21.92 -18.70 -4.63
C TYR A 15 -23.11 -17.81 -4.26
N ARG A 16 -23.94 -17.42 -5.23
CA ARG A 16 -25.11 -16.54 -5.03
C ARG A 16 -24.75 -15.25 -4.31
N VAL A 17 -23.64 -14.63 -4.74
CA VAL A 17 -23.16 -13.37 -4.19
C VAL A 17 -24.19 -12.27 -4.45
N THR A 18 -24.64 -11.61 -3.39
CA THR A 18 -25.68 -10.57 -3.45
C THR A 18 -25.15 -9.17 -3.63
N ASP A 19 -23.90 -8.91 -3.20
CA ASP A 19 -23.24 -7.61 -3.37
C ASP A 19 -21.73 -7.80 -3.55
N TYR A 20 -21.12 -6.95 -4.33
CA TYR A 20 -19.67 -6.94 -4.55
C TYR A 20 -19.15 -5.52 -4.80
N MET A 21 -17.87 -5.34 -4.63
CA MET A 21 -17.16 -4.13 -5.05
C MET A 21 -15.85 -4.53 -5.72
N ALA A 22 -15.64 -4.05 -6.94
CA ALA A 22 -14.41 -4.28 -7.69
C ALA A 22 -13.69 -2.94 -7.87
N CYS A 23 -12.49 -2.82 -7.30
CA CYS A 23 -11.67 -1.62 -7.36
C CYS A 23 -10.40 -1.87 -8.17
N ALA A 24 -9.98 -0.86 -8.91
CA ALA A 24 -8.69 -0.79 -9.56
C ALA A 24 -7.96 0.48 -9.11
N THR A 25 -6.64 0.39 -8.96
CA THR A 25 -5.80 1.45 -8.43
C THR A 25 -4.82 2.00 -9.48
N SER A 26 -3.62 2.41 -9.11
CA SER A 26 -2.66 3.14 -9.95
C SER A 26 -2.43 2.49 -11.32
N ALA A 27 -2.22 1.19 -11.39
CA ALA A 27 -1.93 0.53 -12.67
C ALA A 27 -3.04 0.71 -13.72
N MET A 28 -4.31 0.72 -13.30
CA MET A 28 -5.44 0.94 -14.22
C MET A 28 -5.67 2.43 -14.47
N ARG A 29 -5.43 3.27 -13.47
CA ARG A 29 -5.55 4.73 -13.58
C ARG A 29 -4.53 5.31 -14.56
N ASP A 30 -3.30 4.77 -14.53
CA ASP A 30 -2.17 5.30 -15.32
C ASP A 30 -2.05 4.64 -16.71
N ALA A 31 -2.84 3.60 -16.99
CA ALA A 31 -2.83 2.93 -18.27
C ALA A 31 -3.64 3.69 -19.33
N ASP A 32 -3.04 3.98 -20.48
CA ASP A 32 -3.70 4.67 -21.60
C ASP A 32 -5.00 3.98 -22.03
N ASN A 33 -5.04 2.64 -21.97
CA ASN A 33 -6.21 1.83 -22.30
C ASN A 33 -7.06 1.46 -21.06
N GLY A 34 -6.83 2.06 -19.91
CA GLY A 34 -7.57 1.80 -18.68
C GLY A 34 -9.09 1.88 -18.85
N PRO A 35 -9.64 2.97 -19.43
CA PRO A 35 -11.07 3.10 -19.68
C PRO A 35 -11.65 1.99 -20.57
N ASP A 36 -10.92 1.57 -21.60
CA ASP A 36 -11.37 0.49 -22.51
C ASP A 36 -11.43 -0.86 -21.79
N VAL A 37 -10.45 -1.13 -20.93
CA VAL A 37 -10.41 -2.35 -20.12
C VAL A 37 -11.56 -2.37 -19.13
N VAL A 38 -11.86 -1.25 -18.46
CA VAL A 38 -13.02 -1.12 -17.56
C VAL A 38 -14.32 -1.36 -18.31
N ALA A 39 -14.48 -0.72 -19.48
CA ALA A 39 -15.67 -0.91 -20.31
C ALA A 39 -15.83 -2.38 -20.76
N ALA A 40 -14.75 -3.05 -21.13
CA ALA A 40 -14.78 -4.46 -21.49
C ALA A 40 -15.13 -5.37 -20.29
N CYS A 41 -14.62 -5.08 -19.10
CA CYS A 41 -14.98 -5.79 -17.88
C CYS A 41 -16.46 -5.60 -17.50
N LYS A 42 -17.01 -4.40 -17.70
CA LYS A 42 -18.41 -4.10 -17.48
C LYS A 42 -19.31 -4.92 -18.41
N LYS A 43 -18.94 -5.07 -19.69
CA LYS A 43 -19.64 -5.96 -20.64
C LYS A 43 -19.57 -7.43 -20.19
N ALA A 44 -18.52 -7.83 -19.47
CA ALA A 44 -18.37 -9.16 -18.88
C ALA A 44 -19.08 -9.33 -17.53
N GLY A 45 -19.87 -8.34 -17.09
CA GLY A 45 -20.71 -8.38 -15.89
C GLY A 45 -20.01 -7.94 -14.60
N ILE A 46 -18.83 -7.31 -14.68
CA ILE A 46 -18.12 -6.76 -13.52
C ILE A 46 -17.91 -5.25 -13.71
N ASP A 47 -18.51 -4.45 -12.84
CA ASP A 47 -18.34 -2.99 -12.81
C ASP A 47 -17.13 -2.64 -11.94
N ILE A 48 -16.04 -2.26 -12.57
CA ILE A 48 -14.79 -1.89 -11.89
C ILE A 48 -14.77 -0.39 -11.67
N GLN A 49 -14.50 0.03 -10.43
CA GLN A 49 -14.30 1.43 -10.05
C GLN A 49 -12.80 1.72 -9.98
N ILE A 50 -12.32 2.69 -10.75
CA ILE A 50 -10.96 3.21 -10.57
C ILE A 50 -11.00 4.18 -9.39
N ILE A 51 -10.27 3.85 -8.32
CA ILE A 51 -10.18 4.65 -7.11
C ILE A 51 -8.84 5.37 -7.04
N ASP A 52 -8.84 6.57 -6.46
CA ASP A 52 -7.60 7.27 -6.13
C ASP A 52 -6.98 6.77 -4.82
N GLY A 53 -5.73 7.17 -4.56
CA GLY A 53 -4.99 6.73 -3.37
C GLY A 53 -5.61 7.23 -2.06
N GLY A 54 -6.34 8.35 -2.06
CA GLY A 54 -7.04 8.87 -0.87
C GLY A 54 -8.23 7.99 -0.51
N VAL A 55 -9.02 7.60 -1.51
CA VAL A 55 -10.14 6.66 -1.33
C VAL A 55 -9.62 5.29 -0.89
N GLU A 56 -8.55 4.79 -1.50
CA GLU A 56 -7.91 3.53 -1.11
C GLU A 56 -7.45 3.56 0.36
N ALA A 57 -6.73 4.59 0.77
CA ALA A 57 -6.29 4.78 2.14
C ALA A 57 -7.46 4.88 3.12
N GLN A 58 -8.54 5.59 2.74
CA GLN A 58 -9.73 5.71 3.59
C GLN A 58 -10.45 4.37 3.77
N ILE A 59 -10.57 3.57 2.72
CA ILE A 59 -11.15 2.23 2.78
C ILE A 59 -10.35 1.35 3.76
N ILE A 60 -9.02 1.34 3.66
CA ILE A 60 -8.16 0.55 4.53
C ILE A 60 -8.19 1.10 5.96
N TYR A 61 -8.14 2.42 6.12
CA TYR A 61 -8.22 3.07 7.43
C TYR A 61 -9.51 2.70 8.18
N ASN A 62 -10.64 2.64 7.49
CA ASN A 62 -11.93 2.31 8.11
C ASN A 62 -11.95 0.90 8.73
N VAL A 63 -11.18 -0.05 8.23
CA VAL A 63 -11.01 -1.37 8.87
C VAL A 63 -10.21 -1.24 10.16
N HIS A 64 -9.10 -0.51 10.11
CA HIS A 64 -8.26 -0.29 11.28
C HIS A 64 -8.96 0.49 12.38
N GLY A 65 -9.75 1.50 12.01
CA GLY A 65 -10.46 2.36 12.95
C GLY A 65 -11.53 1.64 13.77
N GLN A 66 -12.03 0.50 13.30
CA GLN A 66 -13.02 -0.29 14.03
C GLN A 66 -12.37 -1.29 15.01
N THR A 67 -11.11 -1.66 14.82
CA THR A 67 -10.49 -2.78 15.55
C THR A 67 -9.33 -2.41 16.47
N ALA A 68 -8.56 -1.35 16.18
CA ALA A 68 -7.34 -1.08 16.95
C ALA A 68 -6.74 0.34 16.88
N MET A 69 -7.27 1.26 16.07
CA MET A 69 -6.69 2.59 16.00
C MET A 69 -7.27 3.51 17.06
N ASP A 70 -6.39 4.04 17.89
CA ASP A 70 -6.71 5.08 18.85
C ASP A 70 -6.93 6.41 18.11
N ARG A 71 -8.16 6.93 18.12
CA ARG A 71 -8.51 8.19 17.46
C ARG A 71 -7.70 9.39 17.95
N ASN A 72 -7.11 9.28 19.14
CA ASN A 72 -6.26 10.35 19.71
C ASN A 72 -4.83 10.32 19.17
N LYS A 73 -4.49 9.37 18.30
CA LYS A 73 -3.16 9.25 17.69
C LYS A 73 -3.14 9.75 16.26
N VAL A 74 -1.95 10.14 15.83
CA VAL A 74 -1.68 10.52 14.45
C VAL A 74 -0.99 9.39 13.71
N TYR A 75 -1.51 9.04 12.55
CA TYR A 75 -0.98 7.93 11.75
C TYR A 75 -0.55 8.43 10.38
N LEU A 76 0.64 8.03 9.95
CA LEU A 76 1.08 8.16 8.56
C LEU A 76 1.00 6.80 7.89
N TYR A 77 0.02 6.65 7.02
CA TYR A 77 -0.20 5.47 6.20
C TYR A 77 0.65 5.58 4.93
N ILE A 78 1.34 4.50 4.59
CA ILE A 78 2.28 4.44 3.47
C ILE A 78 2.03 3.13 2.71
N ASP A 79 1.63 3.23 1.46
CA ASP A 79 1.52 2.09 0.55
C ASP A 79 2.53 2.24 -0.59
N VAL A 80 3.44 1.27 -0.69
CA VAL A 80 4.50 1.27 -1.71
C VAL A 80 4.17 0.22 -2.75
N GLY A 81 3.65 0.69 -3.87
CA GLY A 81 3.35 -0.11 -5.05
C GLY A 81 4.53 -0.24 -6.03
N GLY A 82 4.26 -0.85 -7.19
CA GLY A 82 5.23 -0.95 -8.27
C GLY A 82 5.42 0.38 -9.01
N GLY A 83 4.33 1.11 -9.29
CA GLY A 83 4.33 2.37 -10.06
C GLY A 83 4.25 3.63 -9.21
N SER A 84 3.67 3.55 -8.02
CA SER A 84 3.41 4.72 -7.17
C SER A 84 3.59 4.41 -5.68
N THR A 85 3.67 5.47 -4.90
CA THR A 85 3.63 5.43 -3.43
C THR A 85 2.52 6.36 -2.96
N GLU A 86 1.55 5.80 -2.27
CA GLU A 86 0.45 6.52 -1.66
C GLU A 86 0.79 6.82 -0.19
N ILE A 87 0.64 8.09 0.19
CA ILE A 87 0.90 8.53 1.57
C ILE A 87 -0.31 9.30 2.06
N SER A 88 -0.81 8.92 3.25
CA SER A 88 -1.98 9.55 3.86
C SER A 88 -1.76 9.80 5.34
N LEU A 89 -2.09 11.01 5.78
CA LEU A 89 -2.02 11.42 7.19
C LEU A 89 -3.42 11.40 7.79
N PHE A 90 -3.57 10.69 8.88
CA PHE A 90 -4.80 10.64 9.68
C PHE A 90 -4.54 11.24 11.06
N ALA A 91 -5.43 12.10 11.50
CA ALA A 91 -5.40 12.69 12.84
C ALA A 91 -6.83 12.81 13.37
N ASN A 92 -7.04 12.55 14.65
CA ASN A 92 -8.36 12.55 15.30
C ASN A 92 -9.40 11.61 14.65
N GLY A 93 -8.94 10.63 13.93
CA GLY A 93 -9.81 9.69 13.22
C GLY A 93 -10.16 10.10 11.79
N ASP A 94 -9.71 11.27 11.32
CA ASP A 94 -10.05 11.83 10.00
C ASP A 94 -8.83 11.86 9.08
N LEU A 95 -9.07 11.76 7.77
CA LEU A 95 -8.06 11.97 6.75
C LEU A 95 -7.75 13.46 6.63
N VAL A 96 -6.53 13.83 6.98
CA VAL A 96 -6.06 15.23 6.96
C VAL A 96 -5.42 15.58 5.61
N ALA A 97 -4.61 14.67 5.08
CA ALA A 97 -3.93 14.86 3.81
C ALA A 97 -3.68 13.50 3.15
N SER A 98 -3.77 13.46 1.83
CA SER A 98 -3.45 12.27 1.03
C SER A 98 -2.84 12.69 -0.30
N ARG A 99 -1.80 11.96 -0.74
CA ARG A 99 -1.18 12.19 -2.04
C ARG A 99 -0.52 10.92 -2.55
N SER A 100 -0.63 10.72 -3.88
CA SER A 100 0.10 9.70 -4.63
C SER A 100 1.31 10.34 -5.30
N PHE A 101 2.44 9.65 -5.27
CA PHE A 101 3.68 10.04 -5.93
C PHE A 101 4.03 8.99 -6.97
N ASN A 102 4.44 9.41 -8.14
CA ASN A 102 4.94 8.53 -9.21
C ASN A 102 6.33 7.97 -8.85
N LEU A 103 6.40 7.33 -7.70
CA LEU A 103 7.57 6.73 -7.10
C LEU A 103 7.18 5.33 -6.60
N GLY A 104 7.62 4.31 -7.30
CA GLY A 104 7.30 2.93 -7.01
C GLY A 104 8.49 2.01 -7.29
N THR A 105 8.41 0.79 -6.81
CA THR A 105 9.53 -0.13 -6.86
C THR A 105 9.95 -0.50 -8.27
N ILE A 106 9.00 -0.68 -9.18
CA ILE A 106 9.28 -0.99 -10.60
C ILE A 106 9.83 0.25 -11.30
N ARG A 107 9.27 1.45 -11.04
CA ARG A 107 9.82 2.69 -11.62
C ARG A 107 11.30 2.88 -11.27
N ILE A 108 11.68 2.60 -10.02
CA ILE A 108 13.08 2.70 -9.59
C ILE A 108 13.94 1.67 -10.33
N LEU A 109 13.47 0.43 -10.45
CA LEU A 109 14.20 -0.61 -11.20
C LEU A 109 14.36 -0.27 -12.68
N ASP A 110 13.37 0.38 -13.27
CA ASP A 110 13.36 0.80 -14.68
C ASP A 110 14.04 2.17 -14.90
N ASN A 111 14.64 2.78 -13.86
CA ASN A 111 15.23 4.12 -13.89
C ASN A 111 14.25 5.21 -14.38
N GLN A 112 12.97 5.07 -14.01
CA GLN A 112 11.90 6.02 -14.34
C GLN A 112 11.52 6.93 -13.16
N ASP A 113 12.22 6.81 -12.03
CA ASP A 113 12.14 7.76 -10.92
C ASP A 113 13.01 8.99 -11.22
N SER A 114 12.59 10.14 -10.70
CA SER A 114 13.36 11.37 -10.84
C SER A 114 13.72 11.97 -9.48
N PRO A 115 14.89 12.65 -9.36
CA PRO A 115 15.24 13.39 -8.15
C PRO A 115 14.14 14.37 -7.72
N ASP A 116 13.48 15.01 -8.67
CA ASP A 116 12.40 15.97 -8.39
C ASP A 116 11.19 15.31 -7.72
N THR A 117 10.84 14.08 -8.13
CA THR A 117 9.76 13.30 -7.50
C THR A 117 10.11 12.93 -6.07
N TRP A 118 11.36 12.51 -5.82
CA TRP A 118 11.86 12.22 -4.49
C TRP A 118 11.85 13.48 -3.59
N ASP A 119 12.28 14.61 -4.10
CA ASP A 119 12.33 15.85 -3.35
C ASP A 119 10.94 16.44 -3.09
N ASP A 120 10.03 16.30 -4.03
CA ASP A 120 8.63 16.68 -3.85
C ASP A 120 7.97 15.82 -2.76
N MET A 121 8.14 14.51 -2.79
CA MET A 121 7.65 13.61 -1.74
C MET A 121 8.24 13.99 -0.36
N LYS A 122 9.54 14.19 -0.26
CA LYS A 122 10.21 14.55 1.00
C LYS A 122 9.66 15.87 1.56
N ARG A 123 9.54 16.89 0.72
CA ARG A 123 8.99 18.20 1.11
C ARG A 123 7.57 18.06 1.61
N TRP A 124 6.73 17.38 0.84
CA TRP A 124 5.32 17.19 1.19
C TRP A 124 5.15 16.41 2.50
N VAL A 125 5.87 15.29 2.69
CA VAL A 125 5.84 14.53 3.95
C VAL A 125 6.27 15.39 5.12
N LYS A 126 7.36 16.15 4.99
CA LYS A 126 7.83 17.08 6.03
C LYS A 126 6.76 18.11 6.38
N ASP A 127 6.11 18.67 5.36
CA ASP A 127 5.10 19.73 5.56
C ASP A 127 3.87 19.21 6.29
N ILE A 128 3.33 18.06 5.93
CA ILE A 128 2.13 17.52 6.57
C ILE A 128 2.41 16.98 7.98
N THR A 129 3.66 16.61 8.28
CA THR A 129 4.03 16.01 9.58
C THR A 129 4.53 17.04 10.61
N LYS A 130 4.98 18.23 10.19
CA LYS A 130 5.66 19.21 11.05
C LYS A 130 4.87 19.68 12.28
N SER A 131 3.52 19.67 12.20
CA SER A 131 2.64 20.11 13.27
C SER A 131 2.29 19.02 14.28
N TYR A 132 2.74 17.78 14.04
CA TYR A 132 2.36 16.65 14.85
C TYR A 132 3.57 16.06 15.60
N LYS A 133 3.30 15.63 16.83
CA LYS A 133 4.27 14.89 17.65
C LYS A 133 3.85 13.42 17.73
N ASN A 134 4.81 12.49 17.78
CA ASN A 134 4.54 11.06 17.94
C ASN A 134 3.64 10.46 16.84
N ILE A 135 4.06 10.58 15.61
CA ILE A 135 3.38 9.99 14.46
C ILE A 135 3.69 8.49 14.39
N TYR A 136 2.65 7.67 14.22
CA TYR A 136 2.75 6.23 14.08
C TYR A 136 2.72 5.85 12.59
N GLY A 137 3.76 5.15 12.12
CA GLY A 137 3.82 4.66 10.74
C GLY A 137 2.98 3.39 10.57
N ILE A 138 2.22 3.34 9.48
CA ILE A 138 1.52 2.13 9.02
C ILE A 138 1.95 1.89 7.58
N GLY A 139 2.58 0.75 7.33
CA GLY A 139 2.94 0.33 5.99
C GLY A 139 1.96 -0.71 5.45
N SER A 140 1.54 -0.56 4.22
CA SER A 140 0.68 -1.49 3.49
C SER A 140 1.43 -2.17 2.34
N GLY A 141 0.88 -3.27 1.90
CA GLY A 141 1.35 -3.99 0.73
C GLY A 141 2.32 -5.13 1.02
N GLY A 142 2.62 -5.87 -0.04
CA GLY A 142 3.43 -7.10 0.04
C GLY A 142 4.88 -6.85 0.44
N ASN A 143 5.44 -5.68 0.11
CA ASN A 143 6.83 -5.37 0.37
C ASN A 143 7.10 -5.13 1.86
N ILE A 144 6.31 -4.28 2.52
CA ILE A 144 6.48 -4.03 3.96
C ILE A 144 6.17 -5.28 4.79
N ASN A 145 5.18 -6.08 4.37
CA ASN A 145 4.87 -7.37 5.00
C ASN A 145 6.04 -8.36 4.89
N LYS A 146 6.77 -8.36 3.76
CA LYS A 146 7.97 -9.19 3.60
C LYS A 146 9.12 -8.65 4.44
N LEU A 147 9.35 -7.33 4.46
CA LEU A 147 10.35 -6.68 5.31
C LEU A 147 10.11 -6.97 6.79
N SER A 148 8.86 -6.90 7.24
CA SER A 148 8.48 -7.24 8.62
C SER A 148 8.85 -8.68 8.98
N ARG A 149 8.53 -9.63 8.10
CA ARG A 149 8.90 -11.05 8.30
C ARG A 149 10.42 -11.27 8.32
N LEU A 150 11.16 -10.62 7.43
CA LEU A 150 12.62 -10.70 7.40
C LEU A 150 13.27 -10.05 8.63
N ALA A 151 12.63 -9.04 9.20
CA ALA A 151 13.03 -8.46 10.46
C ALA A 151 12.66 -9.33 11.69
N ASN A 152 12.09 -10.53 11.47
CA ASN A 152 11.59 -11.43 12.52
C ASN A 152 10.56 -10.77 13.44
N GLU A 153 9.74 -9.87 12.89
CA GLU A 153 8.64 -9.27 13.65
C GLU A 153 7.36 -10.07 13.45
N LYS A 154 6.63 -10.24 14.55
CA LYS A 154 5.27 -10.79 14.50
C LYS A 154 4.36 -9.79 13.77
N ALA A 155 3.27 -10.29 13.19
CA ALA A 155 2.24 -9.43 12.64
C ALA A 155 1.83 -8.35 13.67
N ASP A 156 1.60 -7.13 13.21
CA ASP A 156 1.22 -5.98 14.02
C ASP A 156 2.27 -5.48 15.04
N LYS A 157 3.46 -6.08 15.07
CA LYS A 157 4.58 -5.54 15.86
C LYS A 157 5.33 -4.47 15.05
N PRO A 158 5.66 -3.34 15.69
CA PRO A 158 6.35 -2.26 15.00
C PRO A 158 7.81 -2.62 14.69
N ILE A 159 8.25 -2.26 13.49
CA ILE A 159 9.65 -2.31 13.09
C ILE A 159 10.23 -0.92 13.35
N SER A 160 11.33 -0.84 14.11
CA SER A 160 12.01 0.44 14.30
C SER A 160 12.76 0.89 13.03
N TYR A 161 12.91 2.20 12.86
CA TYR A 161 13.73 2.77 11.79
C TYR A 161 15.14 2.15 11.73
N ALA A 162 15.78 2.00 12.88
CA ALA A 162 17.12 1.42 12.97
C ALA A 162 17.15 -0.04 12.47
N LYS A 163 16.14 -0.83 12.85
CA LYS A 163 16.04 -2.24 12.43
C LYS A 163 15.75 -2.36 10.93
N LEU A 164 14.86 -1.53 10.41
CA LEU A 164 14.56 -1.50 8.97
C LEU A 164 15.81 -1.06 8.17
N LYS A 165 16.57 -0.07 8.67
CA LYS A 165 17.81 0.37 8.05
C LYS A 165 18.89 -0.71 8.05
N ALA A 166 19.05 -1.43 9.16
CA ALA A 166 19.99 -2.56 9.24
C ALA A 166 19.60 -3.67 8.25
N LEU A 167 18.31 -3.98 8.16
CA LEU A 167 17.79 -4.97 7.20
C LEU A 167 18.02 -4.51 5.75
N TYR A 168 17.81 -3.24 5.43
CA TYR A 168 18.10 -2.68 4.10
C TYR A 168 19.58 -2.87 3.73
N VAL A 169 20.51 -2.50 4.63
CA VAL A 169 21.95 -2.69 4.40
C VAL A 169 22.28 -4.16 4.20
N TYR A 170 21.74 -5.05 5.03
CA TYR A 170 21.91 -6.49 4.91
C TYR A 170 21.43 -7.03 3.56
N LEU A 171 20.20 -6.71 3.17
CA LEU A 171 19.62 -7.17 1.90
C LEU A 171 20.38 -6.60 0.69
N ASN A 172 20.87 -5.36 0.78
CA ASN A 172 21.60 -4.70 -0.30
C ASN A 172 23.05 -5.22 -0.47
N SER A 173 23.60 -5.90 0.54
CA SER A 173 24.91 -6.57 0.44
C SER A 173 24.87 -7.87 -0.38
N TYR A 174 23.67 -8.37 -0.72
CA TYR A 174 23.48 -9.57 -1.55
C TYR A 174 23.13 -9.18 -2.99
N SER A 175 23.69 -9.91 -3.95
CA SER A 175 23.24 -9.82 -5.35
C SER A 175 21.79 -10.29 -5.48
N LEU A 176 21.11 -9.91 -6.58
CA LEU A 176 19.75 -10.40 -6.86
C LEU A 176 19.69 -11.94 -6.84
N LYS A 177 20.70 -12.59 -7.44
CA LYS A 177 20.81 -14.05 -7.47
C LYS A 177 20.93 -14.64 -6.05
N ASP A 178 21.72 -14.01 -5.19
CA ASP A 178 21.93 -14.48 -3.83
C ASP A 178 20.70 -14.21 -2.94
N ARG A 179 19.99 -13.11 -3.16
CA ARG A 179 18.70 -12.88 -2.50
C ARG A 179 17.69 -13.98 -2.81
N ILE A 180 17.70 -14.53 -4.03
CA ILE A 180 16.82 -15.65 -4.41
C ILE A 180 17.36 -16.96 -3.81
N ASN A 181 18.64 -17.28 -4.02
CA ASN A 181 19.18 -18.61 -3.74
C ASN A 181 19.58 -18.81 -2.28
N ILE A 182 20.06 -17.75 -1.60
CA ILE A 182 20.56 -17.83 -0.21
C ILE A 182 19.50 -17.32 0.77
N LEU A 183 18.83 -16.18 0.44
CA LEU A 183 17.82 -15.61 1.33
C LEU A 183 16.40 -16.14 1.02
N GLU A 184 16.27 -17.03 0.06
CA GLU A 184 15.02 -17.68 -0.34
C GLU A 184 13.88 -16.68 -0.63
N LEU A 185 14.25 -15.54 -1.22
CA LEU A 185 13.26 -14.61 -1.68
C LEU A 185 12.65 -15.09 -3.00
N LYS A 186 11.33 -15.01 -3.11
CA LYS A 186 10.69 -15.27 -4.40
C LYS A 186 11.19 -14.25 -5.43
N GLN A 187 11.29 -14.65 -6.68
CA GLN A 187 11.80 -13.82 -7.77
C GLN A 187 11.06 -12.46 -7.86
N ASP A 188 9.73 -12.49 -7.73
CA ASP A 188 8.86 -11.30 -7.73
C ASP A 188 9.01 -10.40 -6.49
N ARG A 189 9.93 -10.72 -5.58
CA ARG A 189 10.23 -9.96 -4.36
C ARG A 189 11.70 -9.58 -4.23
N ALA A 190 12.58 -10.39 -4.78
CA ALA A 190 14.02 -10.24 -4.62
C ALA A 190 14.58 -8.95 -5.27
N ASP A 191 13.95 -8.47 -6.35
CA ASP A 191 14.29 -7.23 -7.03
C ASP A 191 13.65 -6.01 -6.38
N VAL A 192 12.36 -6.05 -6.08
CA VAL A 192 11.60 -4.90 -5.58
C VAL A 192 11.78 -4.58 -4.10
N ILE A 193 12.37 -5.51 -3.31
CA ILE A 193 12.48 -5.36 -1.85
C ILE A 193 13.42 -4.22 -1.45
N ILE A 194 14.49 -3.99 -2.22
CA ILE A 194 15.47 -2.93 -1.96
C ILE A 194 14.85 -1.56 -2.22
N PRO A 195 14.31 -1.25 -3.42
CA PRO A 195 13.66 0.03 -3.65
C PRO A 195 12.47 0.27 -2.71
N ALA A 196 11.71 -0.77 -2.34
CA ALA A 196 10.66 -0.61 -1.35
C ALA A 196 11.19 -0.16 0.01
N ALA A 197 12.25 -0.81 0.51
CA ALA A 197 12.88 -0.45 1.79
C ALA A 197 13.43 0.99 1.76
N GLU A 198 14.00 1.42 0.63
CA GLU A 198 14.51 2.78 0.44
C GLU A 198 13.41 3.83 0.54
N ILE A 199 12.25 3.59 -0.12
CA ILE A 199 11.10 4.48 -0.03
C ILE A 199 10.61 4.58 1.41
N PHE A 200 10.38 3.44 2.09
CA PHE A 200 9.93 3.44 3.48
C PHE A 200 10.90 4.16 4.41
N LEU A 201 12.20 3.90 4.29
CA LEU A 201 13.23 4.56 5.10
C LEU A 201 13.28 6.07 4.87
N THR A 202 13.13 6.50 3.61
CA THR A 202 13.10 7.92 3.26
C THR A 202 11.92 8.62 3.91
N ILE A 203 10.72 8.05 3.78
CA ILE A 203 9.50 8.61 4.39
C ILE A 203 9.61 8.63 5.92
N MET A 204 10.06 7.52 6.52
CA MET A 204 10.24 7.43 7.98
C MET A 204 11.21 8.50 8.49
N LYS A 205 12.31 8.73 7.76
CA LYS A 205 13.33 9.72 8.13
C LYS A 205 12.77 11.15 8.11
N VAL A 206 12.13 11.54 7.00
CA VAL A 206 11.64 12.92 6.84
C VAL A 206 10.38 13.20 7.64
N GLY A 207 9.54 12.19 7.87
CA GLY A 207 8.35 12.25 8.71
C GLY A 207 8.63 12.02 10.20
N HIS A 208 9.90 11.86 10.60
CA HIS A 208 10.32 11.57 11.99
C HIS A 208 9.64 10.36 12.63
N LEU A 209 9.33 9.33 11.83
CA LEU A 209 8.72 8.10 12.32
C LEU A 209 9.77 7.23 13.01
N LYS A 210 9.55 6.91 14.29
CA LYS A 210 10.41 5.99 15.03
C LYS A 210 10.20 4.55 14.63
N ASN A 211 8.95 4.19 14.34
CA ASN A 211 8.52 2.84 14.04
C ASN A 211 7.48 2.84 12.91
N ILE A 212 7.37 1.70 12.22
CA ILE A 212 6.33 1.40 11.26
C ILE A 212 5.74 0.02 11.57
N THR A 213 4.42 -0.10 11.59
CA THR A 213 3.72 -1.38 11.68
C THR A 213 3.30 -1.83 10.28
N ALA A 214 3.30 -3.14 10.05
CA ALA A 214 2.84 -3.75 8.81
C ALA A 214 1.66 -4.70 9.13
N PRO A 215 0.46 -4.16 9.33
CA PRO A 215 -0.70 -4.98 9.57
C PRO A 215 -1.05 -5.78 8.31
N ARG A 216 -1.54 -7.01 8.50
CA ARG A 216 -1.95 -7.88 7.40
C ARG A 216 -3.37 -7.55 6.92
N ILE A 217 -3.67 -6.28 6.85
CA ILE A 217 -4.95 -5.76 6.36
C ILE A 217 -4.66 -5.01 5.07
N GLY A 218 -5.44 -5.26 4.05
CA GLY A 218 -5.32 -4.62 2.76
C GLY A 218 -6.66 -4.07 2.24
N LEU A 219 -6.63 -3.55 1.03
CA LEU A 219 -7.81 -2.96 0.36
C LEU A 219 -9.00 -3.94 0.34
N ALA A 220 -8.76 -5.24 0.12
CA ALA A 220 -9.82 -6.24 0.08
C ALA A 220 -10.59 -6.34 1.42
N ASP A 221 -9.86 -6.29 2.55
CA ASP A 221 -10.49 -6.30 3.87
C ASP A 221 -11.34 -5.05 4.09
N GLY A 222 -10.85 -3.88 3.62
CA GLY A 222 -11.57 -2.62 3.66
C GLY A 222 -12.84 -2.62 2.81
N ILE A 223 -12.77 -3.19 1.62
CA ILE A 223 -13.92 -3.39 0.74
C ILE A 223 -14.97 -4.26 1.41
N ILE A 224 -14.58 -5.41 1.97
CA ILE A 224 -15.49 -6.30 2.69
C ILE A 224 -16.18 -5.56 3.85
N GLN A 225 -15.41 -4.82 4.66
CA GLN A 225 -15.98 -4.03 5.76
C GLN A 225 -16.96 -2.95 5.27
N THR A 226 -16.65 -2.31 4.14
CA THR A 226 -17.54 -1.32 3.51
C THR A 226 -18.86 -1.97 3.09
N LEU A 227 -18.81 -3.14 2.46
CA LEU A 227 -19.97 -3.92 2.07
C LEU A 227 -20.80 -4.37 3.29
N ILE A 228 -20.15 -4.84 4.35
CA ILE A 228 -20.81 -5.19 5.62
C ILE A 228 -21.55 -3.98 6.19
N ASN A 229 -20.86 -2.83 6.28
CA ASN A 229 -21.47 -1.62 6.82
C ASN A 229 -22.68 -1.14 5.99
N LYS A 230 -22.59 -1.26 4.65
CA LYS A 230 -23.68 -0.90 3.74
C LYS A 230 -24.92 -1.80 3.93
N ASN A 231 -24.71 -3.11 4.12
CA ASN A 231 -25.78 -4.08 4.07
C ASN A 231 -26.34 -4.47 5.45
N PHE A 232 -25.55 -4.36 6.52
CA PHE A 232 -25.89 -4.91 7.84
C PHE A 232 -25.90 -3.88 8.99
N LYS A 233 -25.36 -2.67 8.79
CA LYS A 233 -25.55 -1.59 9.77
C LYS A 233 -26.81 -0.81 9.41
N LYS A 234 -27.87 -1.10 10.11
CA LYS A 234 -29.02 -0.21 10.27
C LYS A 234 -28.76 0.80 11.37
#